data_b0232612a99ace2c71e6aa4d5563a2cc
#
_entry.id   b0232612a99ace2c71e6aa4d5563a2cc
#
_cell.length_a   1.000
_cell.length_b   1.000
_cell.length_c   1.000
_cell.angle_alpha   90.00
_cell.angle_beta   90.00
_cell.angle_gamma   90.00
#
_symmetry.space_group_name_H-M   'P 1'
#
loop_
_entity.id
_entity.type
_entity.pdbx_description
1 polymer ?
#
loop_
_entity_poly.entity_id
_entity_poly.type
_entity_poly.pdbx_seq_one_letter_code
_entity_poly.pdbx_strand_id
1 'polypeptide(L)'
;MNTAAVVTVTNGKRPLELEKCIASIASQTYPCQHYILCDQDFNRFAELKRLYPDVLLCYWDAKIGGDGWAGQRWLSAAPMLITEDVTFFCNDDDWYEENHVQTIMEKIEQGYDWAYSFRKIHDEKGNFLLFDNCEALGEESSVWNIPNHHFVDWCMWGMKTPLLKQIAIVLNDSSPQVDRMFYATAKQVFPNFTSTKQHTFNFRLGGSCGVQKEFFEIGNQEILRRFNGNLPWILT
;
A
#
# COMPACT_ATOMS: atom_id res chain seq x y z
N MET A 1 -10.74 21.29 0.30
CA MET A 1 -9.58 20.41 0.53
C MET A 1 -10.16 19.03 0.75
N ASN A 2 -9.74 18.04 0.00
CA ASN A 2 -10.19 16.66 0.16
C ASN A 2 -9.67 16.09 1.49
N THR A 3 -10.43 15.18 2.08
CA THR A 3 -10.01 14.43 3.28
C THR A 3 -9.38 13.10 2.90
N ALA A 4 -8.43 12.61 3.69
CA ALA A 4 -7.72 11.37 3.43
C ALA A 4 -7.85 10.38 4.60
N ALA A 5 -8.00 9.10 4.29
CA ALA A 5 -7.97 8.00 5.23
C ALA A 5 -6.87 7.01 4.87
N VAL A 6 -6.14 6.51 5.86
CA VAL A 6 -5.24 5.37 5.72
C VAL A 6 -5.80 4.20 6.51
N VAL A 7 -5.89 3.03 5.88
CA VAL A 7 -6.42 1.80 6.48
C VAL A 7 -5.29 0.80 6.68
N THR A 8 -5.14 0.31 7.90
CA THR A 8 -4.22 -0.78 8.25
C THR A 8 -5.00 -1.97 8.80
N VAL A 9 -4.69 -3.16 8.32
CA VAL A 9 -5.21 -4.42 8.88
C VAL A 9 -4.11 -5.08 9.70
N THR A 10 -4.44 -5.51 10.92
CA THR A 10 -3.49 -6.18 11.80
C THR A 10 -4.11 -7.38 12.51
N ASN A 11 -3.31 -8.41 12.73
CA ASN A 11 -3.64 -9.55 13.58
C ASN A 11 -2.88 -9.52 14.92
N GLY A 12 -2.23 -8.40 15.25
CA GLY A 12 -1.51 -8.18 16.50
C GLY A 12 -0.15 -8.88 16.65
N LYS A 13 0.29 -9.67 15.67
CA LYS A 13 1.52 -10.47 15.79
C LYS A 13 2.82 -9.68 15.60
N ARG A 14 2.73 -8.46 15.06
CA ARG A 14 3.85 -7.58 14.71
C ARG A 14 3.73 -6.22 15.43
N PRO A 15 3.85 -6.19 16.77
CA PRO A 15 3.58 -4.97 17.54
C PRO A 15 4.56 -3.82 17.24
N LEU A 16 5.85 -4.10 17.10
CA LEU A 16 6.86 -3.05 16.85
C LEU A 16 6.72 -2.47 15.43
N GLU A 17 6.40 -3.32 14.50
CA GLU A 17 6.16 -2.93 13.12
C GLU A 17 4.91 -2.06 13.01
N LEU A 18 3.83 -2.48 13.64
CA LEU A 18 2.60 -1.72 13.69
C LEU A 18 2.81 -0.34 14.34
N GLU A 19 3.63 -0.24 15.40
CA GLU A 19 4.00 1.04 16.01
C GLU A 19 4.70 1.95 15.01
N LYS A 20 5.63 1.42 14.20
CA LYS A 20 6.31 2.17 13.14
C LYS A 20 5.32 2.61 12.05
N CYS A 21 4.41 1.73 11.63
CA CYS A 21 3.33 2.05 10.70
C CYS A 21 2.48 3.22 11.23
N ILE A 22 1.98 3.12 12.47
CA ILE A 22 1.16 4.17 13.10
C ILE A 22 1.92 5.50 13.18
N ALA A 23 3.17 5.48 13.62
CA ALA A 23 4.00 6.68 13.73
C ALA A 23 4.20 7.35 12.36
N SER A 24 4.42 6.57 11.30
CA SER A 24 4.60 7.09 9.95
C SER A 24 3.34 7.75 9.38
N ILE A 25 2.16 7.24 9.74
CA ILE A 25 0.89 7.82 9.33
C ILE A 25 0.57 9.08 10.14
N ALA A 26 0.88 9.08 11.43
CA ALA A 26 0.72 10.26 12.29
C ALA A 26 1.64 11.43 11.89
N SER A 27 2.80 11.14 11.27
CA SER A 27 3.76 12.17 10.81
C SER A 27 3.53 12.67 9.39
N GLN A 28 2.43 12.26 8.72
CA GLN A 28 2.16 12.72 7.35
C GLN A 28 1.98 14.24 7.26
N THR A 29 2.61 14.86 6.26
CA THR A 29 2.49 16.30 5.99
C THR A 29 1.09 16.70 5.52
N TYR A 30 0.35 15.78 4.92
CA TYR A 30 -1.07 15.94 4.61
C TYR A 30 -1.89 15.25 5.71
N PRO A 31 -2.79 15.95 6.43
CA PRO A 31 -3.58 15.36 7.50
C PRO A 31 -4.44 14.21 7.00
N CYS A 32 -4.35 13.07 7.66
CA CYS A 32 -5.16 11.89 7.31
C CYS A 32 -5.68 11.19 8.57
N GLN A 33 -6.87 10.60 8.46
CA GLN A 33 -7.42 9.75 9.52
C GLN A 33 -6.87 8.33 9.39
N HIS A 34 -6.34 7.78 10.47
CA HIS A 34 -5.87 6.39 10.49
C HIS A 34 -6.96 5.46 11.02
N TYR A 35 -7.30 4.44 10.25
CA TYR A 35 -8.20 3.34 10.61
C TYR A 35 -7.39 2.07 10.79
N ILE A 36 -7.49 1.41 11.96
CA ILE A 36 -6.89 0.09 12.19
C ILE A 36 -7.99 -0.94 12.38
N LEU A 37 -7.97 -1.96 11.53
CA LEU A 37 -8.90 -3.09 11.55
C LEU A 37 -8.20 -4.26 12.23
N CYS A 38 -8.65 -4.58 13.46
CA CYS A 38 -8.06 -5.61 14.30
C CYS A 38 -8.77 -6.95 14.09
N ASP A 39 -8.03 -7.96 13.62
CA ASP A 39 -8.53 -9.31 13.37
C ASP A 39 -8.28 -10.21 14.58
N GLN A 40 -9.34 -10.49 15.37
CA GLN A 40 -9.41 -11.49 16.46
C GLN A 40 -8.55 -11.21 17.73
N ASP A 41 -7.81 -10.13 17.88
CA ASP A 41 -7.02 -9.87 19.09
C ASP A 41 -7.62 -8.75 19.94
N PHE A 42 -8.52 -9.11 20.88
CA PHE A 42 -9.14 -8.14 21.78
C PHE A 42 -8.14 -7.43 22.70
N ASN A 43 -7.13 -8.14 23.21
CA ASN A 43 -6.14 -7.54 24.09
C ASN A 43 -5.33 -6.49 23.34
N ARG A 44 -4.90 -6.80 22.12
CA ARG A 44 -4.20 -5.85 21.27
C ARG A 44 -5.08 -4.66 20.90
N PHE A 45 -6.34 -4.88 20.57
CA PHE A 45 -7.31 -3.81 20.34
C PHE A 45 -7.42 -2.86 21.54
N ALA A 46 -7.58 -3.39 22.77
CA ALA A 46 -7.70 -2.59 23.97
C ALA A 46 -6.43 -1.79 24.26
N GLU A 47 -5.25 -2.38 24.03
CA GLU A 47 -3.95 -1.72 24.16
C GLU A 47 -3.80 -0.57 23.16
N LEU A 48 -4.08 -0.81 21.88
CA LEU A 48 -4.03 0.21 20.82
C LEU A 48 -4.97 1.37 21.13
N LYS A 49 -6.18 1.10 21.61
CA LYS A 49 -7.14 2.12 21.98
C LYS A 49 -6.61 3.04 23.09
N ARG A 50 -5.86 2.49 24.03
CA ARG A 50 -5.24 3.23 25.12
C ARG A 50 -4.02 4.05 24.67
N LEU A 51 -3.18 3.47 23.78
CA LEU A 51 -1.92 4.09 23.33
C LEU A 51 -2.13 5.15 22.25
N TYR A 52 -3.13 4.94 21.38
CA TYR A 52 -3.36 5.76 20.20
C TYR A 52 -4.82 6.22 20.14
N PRO A 53 -5.22 7.19 20.99
CA PRO A 53 -6.63 7.61 21.12
C PRO A 53 -7.20 8.23 19.83
N ASP A 54 -6.35 8.84 18.99
CA ASP A 54 -6.74 9.51 17.74
C ASP A 54 -6.90 8.55 16.55
N VAL A 55 -6.49 7.28 16.72
CA VAL A 55 -6.68 6.24 15.72
C VAL A 55 -8.09 5.66 15.83
N LEU A 56 -8.77 5.52 14.69
CA LEU A 56 -10.06 4.85 14.64
C LEU A 56 -9.87 3.35 14.57
N LEU A 57 -10.33 2.64 15.59
CA LEU A 57 -10.16 1.20 15.73
C LEU A 57 -11.48 0.47 15.44
N CYS A 58 -11.42 -0.55 14.57
CA CYS A 58 -12.48 -1.50 14.35
C CYS A 58 -12.00 -2.89 14.77
N TYR A 59 -12.78 -3.56 15.60
CA TYR A 59 -12.50 -4.90 16.09
C TYR A 59 -13.60 -5.87 15.65
N TRP A 60 -13.19 -7.07 15.24
CA TRP A 60 -14.10 -8.16 14.93
C TRP A 60 -13.72 -9.39 15.75
N ASP A 61 -14.68 -9.96 16.48
CA ASP A 61 -14.50 -11.11 17.37
C ASP A 61 -14.44 -12.46 16.62
N ALA A 62 -13.93 -12.45 15.41
CA ALA A 62 -13.71 -13.65 14.62
C ALA A 62 -12.51 -13.43 13.69
N LYS A 63 -11.72 -14.50 13.48
CA LYS A 63 -10.60 -14.48 12.56
C LYS A 63 -11.13 -14.57 11.13
N ILE A 64 -11.21 -13.47 10.43
CA ILE A 64 -11.68 -13.40 9.03
C ILE A 64 -10.54 -13.16 8.03
N GLY A 65 -9.41 -12.61 8.46
CA GLY A 65 -8.24 -12.33 7.63
C GLY A 65 -7.18 -13.43 7.63
N GLY A 66 -7.43 -14.58 8.29
CA GLY A 66 -6.50 -15.70 8.34
C GLY A 66 -6.66 -16.71 7.21
N ASP A 67 -5.95 -17.86 7.32
CA ASP A 67 -6.06 -19.02 6.43
C ASP A 67 -5.75 -18.70 4.96
N GLY A 68 -4.67 -17.98 4.72
CA GLY A 68 -4.21 -17.58 3.38
C GLY A 68 -4.85 -16.30 2.84
N TRP A 69 -5.74 -15.67 3.59
CA TRP A 69 -6.40 -14.44 3.15
C TRP A 69 -5.58 -13.16 3.39
N ALA A 70 -4.51 -13.20 4.14
CA ALA A 70 -3.57 -12.08 4.38
C ALA A 70 -4.26 -10.71 4.63
N GLY A 71 -5.45 -10.72 5.24
CA GLY A 71 -6.24 -9.50 5.50
C GLY A 71 -7.12 -9.01 4.34
N GLN A 72 -7.12 -9.66 3.16
CA GLN A 72 -7.85 -9.16 1.98
C GLN A 72 -9.35 -8.99 2.22
N ARG A 73 -9.99 -9.84 3.03
CA ARG A 73 -11.40 -9.66 3.39
C ARG A 73 -11.67 -8.33 4.09
N TRP A 74 -10.77 -7.93 4.98
CA TRP A 74 -10.81 -6.62 5.63
C TRP A 74 -10.56 -5.50 4.63
N LEU A 75 -9.55 -5.63 3.76
CA LEU A 75 -9.22 -4.63 2.73
C LEU A 75 -10.39 -4.41 1.78
N SER A 76 -11.12 -5.48 1.40
CA SER A 76 -12.29 -5.35 0.54
C SER A 76 -13.50 -4.69 1.23
N ALA A 77 -13.66 -4.88 2.54
CA ALA A 77 -14.76 -4.32 3.31
C ALA A 77 -14.50 -2.88 3.80
N ALA A 78 -13.23 -2.55 4.07
CA ALA A 78 -12.82 -1.29 4.67
C ALA A 78 -13.35 -0.04 3.94
N PRO A 79 -13.31 0.07 2.60
CA PRO A 79 -13.81 1.26 1.91
C PRO A 79 -15.26 1.61 2.22
N MET A 80 -16.07 0.61 2.55
CA MET A 80 -17.49 0.81 2.91
C MET A 80 -17.66 1.54 4.25
N LEU A 81 -16.64 1.51 5.11
CA LEU A 81 -16.63 2.16 6.42
C LEU A 81 -16.01 3.57 6.36
N ILE A 82 -15.28 3.88 5.30
CA ILE A 82 -14.53 5.14 5.15
C ILE A 82 -15.46 6.25 4.68
N THR A 83 -15.36 7.41 5.32
CA THR A 83 -16.13 8.61 5.00
C THR A 83 -15.29 9.70 4.32
N GLU A 84 -13.97 9.60 4.40
CA GLU A 84 -13.02 10.50 3.77
C GLU A 84 -13.06 10.38 2.24
N ASP A 85 -12.64 11.44 1.56
CA ASP A 85 -12.71 11.54 0.09
C ASP A 85 -11.76 10.60 -0.63
N VAL A 86 -10.59 10.31 -0.02
CA VAL A 86 -9.54 9.46 -0.59
C VAL A 86 -9.10 8.42 0.42
N THR A 87 -9.01 7.16 -0.02
CA THR A 87 -8.58 6.03 0.80
C THR A 87 -7.21 5.51 0.34
N PHE A 88 -6.35 5.25 1.31
CA PHE A 88 -5.03 4.60 1.20
C PHE A 88 -5.04 3.32 2.02
N PHE A 89 -4.13 2.38 1.68
CA PHE A 89 -3.86 1.18 2.47
C PHE A 89 -2.40 1.14 2.89
N CYS A 90 -2.11 0.72 4.11
CA CYS A 90 -0.77 0.45 4.59
C CYS A 90 -0.77 -0.85 5.41
N ASN A 91 0.07 -1.82 5.07
CA ASN A 91 0.19 -3.04 5.86
C ASN A 91 0.80 -2.74 7.25
N ASP A 92 0.55 -3.60 8.22
CA ASP A 92 1.02 -3.41 9.60
C ASP A 92 2.54 -3.61 9.77
N ASP A 93 3.26 -4.05 8.72
CA ASP A 93 4.71 -4.23 8.69
C ASP A 93 5.44 -3.26 7.74
N ASP A 94 4.69 -2.40 7.04
CA ASP A 94 5.20 -1.38 6.13
C ASP A 94 5.02 0.03 6.73
N TRP A 95 5.59 1.05 6.08
CA TRP A 95 5.42 2.44 6.52
C TRP A 95 5.58 3.44 5.37
N TYR A 96 5.12 4.66 5.58
CA TYR A 96 5.21 5.77 4.63
C TYR A 96 6.36 6.73 4.95
N GLU A 97 6.90 7.39 3.92
CA GLU A 97 7.63 8.65 4.08
C GLU A 97 6.64 9.76 4.47
N GLU A 98 7.11 10.81 5.14
CA GLU A 98 6.25 11.89 5.65
C GLU A 98 5.40 12.59 4.59
N ASN A 99 5.84 12.57 3.33
CA ASN A 99 5.16 13.21 2.20
C ASN A 99 4.34 12.24 1.32
N HIS A 100 4.17 10.97 1.71
CA HIS A 100 3.50 9.97 0.85
C HIS A 100 2.07 10.37 0.52
N VAL A 101 1.26 10.65 1.54
CA VAL A 101 -0.14 11.06 1.34
C VAL A 101 -0.20 12.39 0.58
N GLN A 102 0.65 13.37 0.93
CA GLN A 102 0.71 14.68 0.27
C GLN A 102 0.92 14.56 -1.24
N THR A 103 1.94 13.80 -1.67
CA THR A 103 2.30 13.70 -3.10
C THR A 103 1.21 13.04 -3.93
N ILE A 104 0.46 12.10 -3.36
CA ILE A 104 -0.68 11.45 -4.02
C ILE A 104 -1.90 12.39 -4.04
N MET A 105 -2.20 13.06 -2.91
CA MET A 105 -3.31 14.01 -2.83
C MET A 105 -3.16 15.17 -3.83
N GLU A 106 -1.94 15.67 -4.06
CA GLU A 106 -1.64 16.66 -5.09
C GLU A 106 -2.06 16.19 -6.49
N LYS A 107 -1.90 14.90 -6.80
CA LYS A 107 -2.38 14.32 -8.06
C LYS A 107 -3.91 14.24 -8.12
N ILE A 108 -4.54 13.83 -7.02
CA ILE A 108 -6.00 13.81 -6.91
C ILE A 108 -6.59 15.22 -7.09
N GLU A 109 -5.96 16.24 -6.50
CA GLU A 109 -6.37 17.65 -6.63
C GLU A 109 -6.15 18.21 -8.04
N GLN A 110 -5.20 17.65 -8.82
CA GLN A 110 -5.02 17.92 -10.25
C GLN A 110 -6.11 17.27 -11.13
N GLY A 111 -7.03 16.47 -10.55
CA GLY A 111 -8.17 15.88 -11.22
C GLY A 111 -8.06 14.39 -11.51
N TYR A 112 -6.95 13.73 -11.15
CA TYR A 112 -6.83 12.27 -11.30
C TYR A 112 -7.79 11.55 -10.35
N ASP A 113 -8.21 10.34 -10.74
CA ASP A 113 -9.10 9.51 -9.95
C ASP A 113 -8.36 8.69 -8.90
N TRP A 114 -7.13 8.30 -9.21
CA TRP A 114 -6.18 7.69 -8.31
C TRP A 114 -4.74 7.96 -8.77
N ALA A 115 -3.81 7.87 -7.84
CA ALA A 115 -2.39 8.01 -8.12
C ALA A 115 -1.58 7.08 -7.22
N TYR A 116 -0.34 6.78 -7.62
CA TYR A 116 0.54 5.90 -6.88
C TYR A 116 1.98 6.42 -6.82
N SER A 117 2.68 5.98 -5.80
CA SER A 117 4.12 6.21 -5.61
C SER A 117 4.93 4.98 -6.03
N PHE A 118 6.25 5.05 -5.85
CA PHE A 118 7.15 3.90 -5.91
C PHE A 118 7.58 3.49 -4.51
N ARG A 119 8.22 2.30 -4.39
CA ARG A 119 8.61 1.75 -3.10
C ARG A 119 10.12 1.65 -2.93
N LYS A 120 10.53 1.77 -1.68
CA LYS A 120 11.84 1.44 -1.16
C LYS A 120 11.77 0.05 -0.55
N ILE A 121 12.80 -0.75 -0.74
CA ILE A 121 12.90 -2.10 -0.17
C ILE A 121 13.79 -2.04 1.07
N HIS A 122 13.30 -2.63 2.15
CA HIS A 122 13.97 -2.70 3.44
C HIS A 122 14.14 -4.16 3.88
N ASP A 123 15.16 -4.44 4.69
CA ASP A 123 15.33 -5.75 5.31
C ASP A 123 14.29 -5.99 6.43
N GLU A 124 14.30 -7.19 7.01
CA GLU A 124 13.42 -7.57 8.12
C GLU A 124 13.56 -6.68 9.37
N LYS A 125 14.69 -5.98 9.52
CA LYS A 125 14.94 -5.03 10.61
C LYS A 125 14.53 -3.61 10.26
N GLY A 126 14.10 -3.36 9.03
CA GLY A 126 13.71 -2.04 8.54
C GLY A 126 14.88 -1.17 8.07
N ASN A 127 16.08 -1.76 7.81
CA ASN A 127 17.18 -1.04 7.19
C ASN A 127 16.96 -0.95 5.68
N PHE A 128 17.21 0.22 5.09
CA PHE A 128 17.11 0.43 3.65
C PHE A 128 18.09 -0.47 2.89
N LEU A 129 17.61 -1.12 1.84
CA LEU A 129 18.41 -1.95 0.94
C LEU A 129 18.58 -1.30 -0.43
N LEU A 130 17.48 -1.00 -1.12
CA LEU A 130 17.46 -0.46 -2.47
C LEU A 130 16.09 0.13 -2.85
N PHE A 131 16.04 0.85 -3.96
CA PHE A 131 14.79 1.24 -4.61
C PHE A 131 14.27 0.09 -5.49
N ASP A 132 12.96 -0.16 -5.47
CA ASP A 132 12.35 -1.05 -6.47
C ASP A 132 12.23 -0.33 -7.81
N ASN A 133 13.07 -0.71 -8.74
CA ASN A 133 13.06 -0.23 -10.11
C ASN A 133 12.72 -1.36 -11.11
N CYS A 134 12.14 -2.46 -10.65
CA CYS A 134 11.95 -3.63 -11.49
C CYS A 134 10.54 -4.23 -11.50
N GLU A 135 9.70 -3.97 -10.49
CA GLU A 135 8.43 -4.69 -10.42
C GLU A 135 7.21 -3.80 -10.23
N ALA A 136 7.02 -3.20 -9.06
CA ALA A 136 5.79 -2.49 -8.71
C ALA A 136 5.79 -1.04 -9.22
N LEU A 137 6.04 -0.83 -10.49
CA LEU A 137 6.17 0.48 -11.14
C LEU A 137 4.94 0.86 -11.99
N GLY A 138 3.88 0.06 -11.95
CA GLY A 138 2.70 0.30 -12.77
C GLY A 138 3.03 0.35 -14.27
N GLU A 139 2.69 1.44 -14.92
CA GLU A 139 2.89 1.59 -16.38
C GLU A 139 4.34 1.85 -16.79
N GLU A 140 5.23 2.20 -15.86
CA GLU A 140 6.59 2.60 -16.22
C GLU A 140 7.42 1.42 -16.72
N SER A 141 7.39 0.29 -16.00
CA SER A 141 8.14 -0.91 -16.39
C SER A 141 7.77 -2.15 -15.57
N SER A 142 8.20 -3.31 -16.05
CA SER A 142 8.22 -4.57 -15.29
C SER A 142 9.37 -5.44 -15.75
N VAL A 143 10.08 -6.08 -14.82
CA VAL A 143 11.15 -7.05 -15.13
C VAL A 143 10.64 -8.25 -15.92
N TRP A 144 9.39 -8.63 -15.71
CA TRP A 144 8.79 -9.83 -16.32
C TRP A 144 8.60 -9.73 -17.83
N ASN A 145 8.51 -8.53 -18.40
CA ASN A 145 8.25 -8.31 -19.82
C ASN A 145 7.12 -9.19 -20.39
N ILE A 146 6.08 -9.41 -19.59
CA ILE A 146 4.90 -10.19 -19.93
C ILE A 146 3.72 -9.22 -20.02
N PRO A 147 2.91 -9.26 -21.11
CA PRO A 147 1.70 -8.46 -21.20
C PRO A 147 0.80 -8.64 -19.97
N ASN A 148 0.28 -7.55 -19.43
CA ASN A 148 -0.58 -7.51 -18.24
C ASN A 148 0.09 -7.97 -16.93
N HIS A 149 1.41 -8.02 -16.87
CA HIS A 149 2.15 -8.37 -15.64
C HIS A 149 2.54 -7.13 -14.83
N HIS A 150 2.17 -5.96 -15.30
CA HIS A 150 2.34 -4.71 -14.57
C HIS A 150 1.40 -4.65 -13.39
N PHE A 151 1.87 -4.09 -12.28
CA PHE A 151 1.04 -3.83 -11.12
C PHE A 151 1.62 -2.70 -10.26
N VAL A 152 0.83 -2.27 -9.31
CA VAL A 152 1.22 -1.44 -8.19
C VAL A 152 0.69 -2.13 -6.94
N ASP A 153 1.53 -2.29 -5.93
CA ASP A 153 1.12 -2.80 -4.62
C ASP A 153 0.02 -1.89 -4.04
N TRP A 154 -1.04 -2.46 -3.47
CA TRP A 154 -2.17 -1.69 -2.93
C TRP A 154 -1.79 -0.67 -1.87
N CYS A 155 -0.62 -0.84 -1.22
CA CYS A 155 -0.12 0.12 -0.23
C CYS A 155 0.57 1.35 -0.85
N MET A 156 0.79 1.36 -2.17
CA MET A 156 1.50 2.44 -2.86
C MET A 156 0.59 3.53 -3.42
N TRP A 157 -0.72 3.38 -3.37
CA TRP A 157 -1.66 4.26 -4.02
C TRP A 157 -2.76 4.82 -3.11
N GLY A 158 -3.32 5.95 -3.54
CA GLY A 158 -4.54 6.53 -2.99
C GLY A 158 -5.57 6.67 -4.10
N MET A 159 -6.81 6.30 -3.80
CA MET A 159 -7.94 6.35 -4.73
C MET A 159 -9.12 7.11 -4.10
N LYS A 160 -9.84 7.89 -4.91
CA LYS A 160 -11.11 8.48 -4.49
C LYS A 160 -12.02 7.39 -3.92
N THR A 161 -12.46 7.55 -2.68
CA THR A 161 -13.21 6.54 -1.93
C THR A 161 -14.47 6.05 -2.64
N PRO A 162 -15.29 6.90 -3.31
CA PRO A 162 -16.45 6.43 -4.06
C PRO A 162 -16.10 5.51 -5.24
N LEU A 163 -14.93 5.67 -5.85
CA LEU A 163 -14.44 4.80 -6.93
C LEU A 163 -13.90 3.49 -6.37
N LEU A 164 -13.12 3.57 -5.29
CA LEU A 164 -12.61 2.39 -4.61
C LEU A 164 -13.75 1.46 -4.16
N LYS A 165 -14.85 1.99 -3.63
CA LYS A 165 -16.05 1.21 -3.26
C LYS A 165 -16.60 0.35 -4.39
N GLN A 166 -16.47 0.78 -5.64
CA GLN A 166 -17.00 0.04 -6.79
C GLN A 166 -16.17 -1.19 -7.16
N ILE A 167 -14.86 -1.18 -6.85
CA ILE A 167 -13.93 -2.26 -7.23
C ILE A 167 -13.34 -3.01 -6.02
N ALA A 168 -13.62 -2.57 -4.80
CA ALA A 168 -13.04 -3.15 -3.59
C ALA A 168 -13.31 -4.66 -3.43
N ILE A 169 -14.38 -5.17 -4.03
CA ILE A 169 -14.71 -6.60 -4.02
C ILE A 169 -13.61 -7.45 -4.68
N VAL A 170 -12.82 -6.90 -5.59
CA VAL A 170 -11.68 -7.60 -6.21
C VAL A 170 -10.62 -7.98 -5.18
N LEU A 171 -10.48 -7.20 -4.10
CA LEU A 171 -9.58 -7.52 -2.99
C LEU A 171 -10.07 -8.70 -2.14
N ASN A 172 -11.34 -9.14 -2.30
CA ASN A 172 -11.87 -10.30 -1.61
C ASN A 172 -11.48 -11.61 -2.31
N ASP A 173 -10.19 -11.82 -2.51
CA ASP A 173 -9.62 -12.98 -3.16
C ASP A 173 -8.35 -13.42 -2.43
N SER A 174 -8.17 -14.73 -2.22
CA SER A 174 -6.99 -15.30 -1.55
C SER A 174 -5.82 -15.58 -2.51
N SER A 175 -5.97 -15.24 -3.78
CA SER A 175 -4.91 -15.41 -4.78
C SER A 175 -3.68 -14.56 -4.45
N PRO A 176 -2.47 -15.09 -4.61
CA PRO A 176 -1.25 -14.30 -4.52
C PRO A 176 -1.09 -13.27 -5.64
N GLN A 177 -2.03 -13.25 -6.59
CA GLN A 177 -2.08 -12.27 -7.70
C GLN A 177 -3.15 -11.20 -7.49
N VAL A 178 -3.74 -11.10 -6.30
CA VAL A 178 -4.87 -10.19 -6.04
C VAL A 178 -4.51 -8.72 -6.27
N ASP A 179 -3.30 -8.29 -5.95
CA ASP A 179 -2.78 -6.96 -6.22
C ASP A 179 -2.72 -6.64 -7.72
N ARG A 180 -2.28 -7.61 -8.54
CA ARG A 180 -2.27 -7.48 -10.01
C ARG A 180 -3.68 -7.40 -10.58
N MET A 181 -4.58 -8.25 -10.08
CA MET A 181 -6.00 -8.23 -10.47
C MET A 181 -6.65 -6.90 -10.11
N PHE A 182 -6.36 -6.40 -8.91
CA PHE A 182 -6.90 -5.13 -8.44
C PHE A 182 -6.37 -3.95 -9.27
N TYR A 183 -5.06 -3.91 -9.54
CA TYR A 183 -4.45 -2.92 -10.42
C TYR A 183 -5.05 -2.94 -11.83
N ALA A 184 -5.15 -4.11 -12.45
CA ALA A 184 -5.72 -4.27 -13.78
C ALA A 184 -7.19 -3.80 -13.85
N THR A 185 -7.97 -4.12 -12.81
CA THR A 185 -9.37 -3.67 -12.71
C THR A 185 -9.45 -2.15 -12.54
N ALA A 186 -8.66 -1.58 -11.63
CA ALA A 186 -8.65 -0.13 -11.40
C ALA A 186 -8.27 0.63 -12.67
N LYS A 187 -7.23 0.20 -13.37
CA LYS A 187 -6.79 0.78 -14.64
C LYS A 187 -7.85 0.70 -15.73
N GLN A 188 -8.54 -0.43 -15.82
CA GLN A 188 -9.60 -0.63 -16.84
C GLN A 188 -10.84 0.20 -16.55
N VAL A 189 -11.26 0.26 -15.29
CA VAL A 189 -12.52 0.93 -14.90
C VAL A 189 -12.30 2.44 -14.73
N PHE A 190 -11.14 2.85 -14.20
CA PHE A 190 -10.78 4.24 -13.92
C PHE A 190 -9.45 4.61 -14.59
N PRO A 191 -9.43 4.84 -15.92
CA PRO A 191 -8.21 5.07 -16.67
C PRO A 191 -7.56 6.43 -16.44
N ASN A 192 -8.18 7.32 -15.67
CA ASN A 192 -7.64 8.64 -15.32
C ASN A 192 -6.75 8.57 -14.08
N PHE A 193 -5.53 8.08 -14.23
CA PHE A 193 -4.57 7.92 -13.14
C PHE A 193 -3.15 8.35 -13.53
N THR A 194 -2.27 8.45 -12.53
CA THR A 194 -0.86 8.81 -12.75
C THR A 194 0.05 8.27 -11.64
N SER A 195 1.37 8.25 -11.89
CA SER A 195 2.37 8.04 -10.86
C SER A 195 2.90 9.36 -10.32
N THR A 196 3.35 9.37 -9.06
CA THR A 196 4.09 10.52 -8.49
C THR A 196 5.55 10.51 -8.92
N LYS A 197 6.06 9.38 -9.41
CA LYS A 197 7.48 9.09 -9.70
C LYS A 197 8.41 9.26 -8.49
N GLN A 198 7.86 9.18 -7.28
CA GLN A 198 8.59 9.32 -6.03
C GLN A 198 8.53 8.03 -5.23
N HIS A 199 9.65 7.64 -4.61
CA HIS A 199 9.74 6.49 -3.72
C HIS A 199 9.36 6.89 -2.29
N THR A 200 8.09 6.85 -1.97
CA THR A 200 7.55 7.30 -0.69
C THR A 200 6.87 6.19 0.13
N PHE A 201 6.78 4.98 -0.40
CA PHE A 201 6.34 3.79 0.32
C PHE A 201 7.55 2.92 0.70
N ASN A 202 7.58 2.43 1.93
CA ASN A 202 8.64 1.58 2.46
C ASN A 202 8.10 0.16 2.66
N PHE A 203 8.56 -0.77 1.84
CA PHE A 203 8.19 -2.18 1.87
C PHE A 203 9.25 -2.98 2.62
N ARG A 204 8.83 -3.76 3.63
CA ARG A 204 9.71 -4.60 4.42
C ARG A 204 9.68 -6.04 3.94
N LEU A 205 10.87 -6.61 3.70
CA LEU A 205 11.06 -8.03 3.43
C LEU A 205 10.79 -8.87 4.70
N GLY A 206 10.58 -10.17 4.51
CA GLY A 206 10.32 -11.11 5.62
C GLY A 206 8.86 -11.17 6.07
N GLY A 207 7.97 -10.43 5.42
CA GLY A 207 6.51 -10.56 5.61
C GLY A 207 5.93 -11.81 4.97
N SER A 208 4.64 -11.80 4.68
CA SER A 208 3.92 -12.96 4.10
C SER A 208 4.22 -13.22 2.62
N CYS A 209 4.83 -12.27 1.91
CA CYS A 209 5.02 -12.34 0.45
C CYS A 209 6.13 -13.28 -0.01
N GLY A 210 7.06 -13.67 0.87
CA GLY A 210 8.16 -14.60 0.54
C GLY A 210 9.20 -14.08 -0.45
N VAL A 211 9.10 -12.83 -0.92
CA VAL A 211 10.04 -12.23 -1.87
C VAL A 211 11.36 -11.95 -1.16
N GLN A 212 12.46 -12.31 -1.81
CA GLN A 212 13.82 -12.17 -1.28
C GLN A 212 14.52 -10.95 -1.92
N LYS A 213 15.53 -10.44 -1.25
CA LYS A 213 16.36 -9.31 -1.70
C LYS A 213 16.93 -9.52 -3.11
N GLU A 214 17.40 -10.73 -3.38
CA GLU A 214 18.03 -11.11 -4.64
C GLU A 214 17.11 -10.91 -5.85
N PHE A 215 15.80 -11.07 -5.67
CA PHE A 215 14.82 -10.79 -6.72
C PHE A 215 14.92 -9.33 -7.19
N PHE A 216 14.96 -8.39 -6.25
CA PHE A 216 15.05 -6.96 -6.56
C PHE A 216 16.43 -6.56 -7.10
N GLU A 217 17.51 -7.16 -6.57
CA GLU A 217 18.87 -6.89 -7.05
C GLU A 217 19.04 -7.33 -8.52
N ILE A 218 18.62 -8.55 -8.84
CA ILE A 218 18.70 -9.09 -10.22
C ILE A 218 17.73 -8.34 -11.13
N GLY A 219 16.50 -8.08 -10.67
CA GLY A 219 15.50 -7.35 -11.44
C GLY A 219 15.95 -5.91 -11.78
N ASN A 220 16.49 -5.19 -10.81
CA ASN A 220 17.01 -3.84 -11.01
C ASN A 220 18.18 -3.83 -12.02
N GLN A 221 19.10 -4.80 -11.94
CA GLN A 221 20.21 -4.91 -12.90
C GLN A 221 19.70 -5.15 -14.31
N GLU A 222 18.72 -6.03 -14.48
CA GLU A 222 18.11 -6.31 -15.79
C GLU A 222 17.41 -5.07 -16.37
N ILE A 223 16.68 -4.34 -15.54
CA ILE A 223 16.01 -3.10 -15.96
C ILE A 223 17.04 -2.03 -16.35
N LEU A 224 18.07 -1.80 -15.53
CA LEU A 224 19.17 -0.88 -15.87
C LEU A 224 19.82 -1.25 -17.21
N ARG A 225 20.02 -2.56 -17.46
CA ARG A 225 20.55 -3.03 -18.74
C ARG A 225 19.61 -2.69 -19.92
N ARG A 226 18.29 -2.90 -19.77
CA ARG A 226 17.29 -2.61 -20.82
C ARG A 226 17.25 -1.13 -21.19
N PHE A 227 17.41 -0.26 -20.22
CA PHE A 227 17.34 1.18 -20.39
C PHE A 227 18.71 1.86 -20.50
N ASN A 228 19.80 1.09 -20.72
CA ASN A 228 21.18 1.61 -20.84
C ASN A 228 21.57 2.53 -19.67
N GLY A 229 21.15 2.19 -18.45
CA GLY A 229 21.41 2.96 -17.24
C GLY A 229 20.49 4.17 -17.01
N ASN A 230 19.65 4.54 -17.96
CA ASN A 230 18.71 5.67 -17.84
C ASN A 230 17.31 5.15 -17.55
N LEU A 231 16.83 5.37 -16.33
CA LEU A 231 15.46 5.00 -15.93
C LEU A 231 14.52 6.20 -16.14
N PRO A 232 13.59 6.16 -17.12
CA PRO A 232 12.80 7.33 -17.52
C PRO A 232 11.80 7.79 -16.45
N TRP A 233 11.55 6.98 -15.42
CA TRP A 233 10.67 7.30 -14.29
C TRP A 233 11.41 7.92 -13.10
N ILE A 234 12.75 7.94 -13.08
CA ILE A 234 13.51 8.66 -12.07
C ILE A 234 13.61 10.12 -12.52
N LEU A 235 13.03 11.01 -11.73
CA LEU A 235 13.18 12.45 -11.94
C LEU A 235 14.64 12.82 -11.57
N THR A 236 15.41 13.31 -12.54
CA THR A 236 16.75 13.87 -12.34
C THR A 236 16.66 15.28 -11.75
#